data_952efe8a310d6f781bcc235e00dbf6c9
#
_entry.id   952efe8a310d6f781bcc235e00dbf6c9
#
_cell.length_a   1.000
_cell.length_b   1.000
_cell.length_c   1.000
_cell.angle_alpha   90.00
_cell.angle_beta   90.00
_cell.angle_gamma   90.00
#
_symmetry.space_group_name_H-M   'P 1'
#
loop_
_entity.id
_entity.type
_entity.pdbx_description
1 polymer ?
#
loop_
_entity_poly.entity_id
_entity_poly.type
_entity_poly.pdbx_seq_one_letter_code
_entity_poly.pdbx_strand_id
1 'polypeptide(L)'
;MKLRQWPLTAALIAIALAACKPGNSTNEGGQPAEQSETTEQTASRQEEFEIDFTMANIDGNQVAVTDEFAKHEITVVDFWASWCGPCRQEMPNLVNTYNKYKDKGLGIIGVSLDEDREQWTSAVNSMGMEWLQLSDLQGWHNAAAQMYGIQAIPFTIIVDRQGRVVDAGLRGEQLEAAIAARLGQQKQEKQ
;
A
#
# COMPACT_ATOMS: atom_id res chain seq x y z
N MET A 1 -22.38 2.72 -39.47
CA MET A 1 -21.64 1.56 -40.00
C MET A 1 -20.49 2.03 -40.86
N LYS A 2 -19.25 2.00 -40.35
CA LYS A 2 -17.99 2.02 -41.14
C LYS A 2 -16.91 1.37 -40.30
N LEU A 3 -16.61 0.12 -40.60
CA LEU A 3 -15.47 -0.65 -40.10
C LEU A 3 -14.18 -0.07 -40.74
N ARG A 4 -13.24 0.39 -39.93
CA ARG A 4 -11.86 0.65 -40.38
C ARG A 4 -11.01 -0.59 -40.14
N GLN A 5 -10.63 -1.21 -41.25
CA GLN A 5 -9.66 -2.30 -41.29
C GLN A 5 -8.25 -1.74 -41.12
N TRP A 6 -7.46 -2.40 -40.28
CA TRP A 6 -6.04 -2.11 -40.07
C TRP A 6 -5.23 -3.17 -40.85
N PRO A 7 -4.21 -2.80 -41.62
CA PRO A 7 -3.39 -3.77 -42.34
C PRO A 7 -2.33 -4.39 -41.46
N LEU A 8 -2.25 -5.72 -41.49
CA LEU A 8 -1.17 -6.56 -40.97
C LEU A 8 0.04 -6.46 -41.92
N THR A 9 1.15 -5.88 -41.44
CA THR A 9 2.45 -5.99 -42.12
C THR A 9 3.30 -7.03 -41.44
N ALA A 10 3.46 -8.18 -42.09
CA ALA A 10 4.40 -9.21 -41.70
C ALA A 10 5.82 -8.81 -42.13
N ALA A 11 6.75 -8.68 -41.19
CA ALA A 11 8.19 -8.53 -41.47
C ALA A 11 8.90 -9.87 -41.24
N LEU A 12 9.33 -10.48 -42.34
CA LEU A 12 10.23 -11.63 -42.36
C LEU A 12 11.66 -11.18 -42.10
N ILE A 13 12.27 -11.68 -41.03
CA ILE A 13 13.72 -11.50 -40.77
C ILE A 13 14.43 -12.80 -41.20
N ALA A 14 15.24 -12.69 -42.23
CA ALA A 14 16.10 -13.77 -42.75
C ALA A 14 17.33 -13.92 -41.83
N ILE A 15 17.58 -15.16 -41.39
CA ILE A 15 18.81 -15.56 -40.67
C ILE A 15 19.89 -15.89 -41.69
N ALA A 16 20.98 -15.15 -41.71
CA ALA A 16 22.20 -15.48 -42.48
C ALA A 16 23.20 -16.18 -41.56
N LEU A 17 23.43 -17.46 -41.82
CA LEU A 17 24.52 -18.26 -41.25
C LEU A 17 25.82 -17.96 -42.04
N ALA A 18 26.81 -17.43 -41.36
CA ALA A 18 28.19 -17.38 -41.90
C ALA A 18 29.12 -18.24 -41.04
N ALA A 19 29.57 -19.34 -41.62
CA ALA A 19 30.61 -20.19 -41.08
C ALA A 19 32.00 -19.60 -41.44
N CYS A 20 32.92 -19.50 -40.47
CA CYS A 20 34.34 -19.31 -40.75
C CYS A 20 35.20 -20.25 -39.91
N LYS A 21 36.12 -20.87 -40.61
CA LYS A 21 37.11 -21.90 -40.26
C LYS A 21 38.27 -21.38 -39.38
N PRO A 22 38.99 -22.28 -38.70
CA PRO A 22 40.09 -21.92 -37.76
C PRO A 22 41.42 -21.67 -38.48
N GLY A 23 42.16 -20.67 -38.01
CA GLY A 23 43.54 -20.42 -38.36
C GLY A 23 44.40 -20.30 -37.11
N ASN A 24 45.40 -21.16 -37.03
CA ASN A 24 46.42 -21.26 -35.98
C ASN A 24 47.58 -20.26 -36.26
N SER A 25 48.04 -19.47 -35.27
CA SER A 25 49.49 -19.23 -35.07
C SER A 25 49.78 -18.29 -33.87
N THR A 26 50.52 -18.84 -32.93
CA THR A 26 51.70 -18.38 -32.16
C THR A 26 51.87 -16.91 -31.73
N ASN A 27 51.85 -16.74 -30.40
CA ASN A 27 52.89 -16.19 -29.49
C ASN A 27 53.24 -14.68 -29.55
N GLU A 28 53.06 -13.99 -28.46
CA GLU A 28 53.99 -13.26 -27.59
C GLU A 28 53.38 -12.06 -26.87
N GLY A 29 53.50 -12.11 -25.55
CA GLY A 29 53.89 -11.02 -24.66
C GLY A 29 53.01 -9.75 -24.58
N GLY A 30 52.22 -9.63 -23.53
CA GLY A 30 51.61 -8.36 -23.13
C GLY A 30 50.83 -8.52 -21.84
N GLN A 31 51.31 -7.91 -20.75
CA GLN A 31 50.74 -7.92 -19.41
C GLN A 31 49.27 -7.51 -19.37
N PRO A 32 48.48 -8.05 -18.42
CA PRO A 32 47.08 -7.76 -18.29
C PRO A 32 46.86 -6.36 -17.68
N ALA A 33 46.16 -5.53 -18.40
CA ALA A 33 45.53 -4.35 -17.85
C ALA A 33 44.39 -4.79 -16.92
N GLU A 34 44.54 -4.44 -15.67
CA GLU A 34 43.58 -4.56 -14.59
C GLU A 34 42.29 -3.78 -14.95
N GLN A 35 41.29 -4.49 -15.49
CA GLN A 35 39.94 -3.94 -15.60
C GLN A 35 39.34 -4.05 -14.25
N SER A 36 39.27 -2.93 -13.54
CA SER A 36 38.41 -2.74 -12.38
C SER A 36 36.95 -2.92 -12.82
N GLU A 37 36.43 -4.11 -12.61
CA GLU A 37 34.97 -4.33 -12.63
C GLU A 37 34.37 -3.52 -11.49
N THR A 38 33.89 -2.34 -11.83
CA THR A 38 32.96 -1.59 -10.99
C THR A 38 31.66 -2.40 -10.96
N THR A 39 31.55 -3.21 -9.93
CA THR A 39 30.29 -3.87 -9.59
C THR A 39 29.27 -2.76 -9.23
N GLU A 40 28.57 -2.27 -10.23
CA GLU A 40 27.33 -1.53 -9.99
C GLU A 40 26.37 -2.49 -9.29
N GLN A 41 26.37 -2.40 -7.96
CA GLN A 41 25.29 -2.90 -7.16
C GLN A 41 24.04 -2.11 -7.56
N THR A 42 23.31 -2.65 -8.53
CA THR A 42 21.91 -2.30 -8.76
C THR A 42 21.17 -2.81 -7.54
N ALA A 43 21.17 -2.01 -6.47
CA ALA A 43 20.21 -2.17 -5.40
C ALA A 43 18.84 -2.12 -6.07
N SER A 44 18.16 -3.26 -6.14
CA SER A 44 16.76 -3.34 -6.54
C SER A 44 15.99 -2.42 -5.61
N ARG A 45 15.72 -1.19 -6.07
CA ARG A 45 14.78 -0.29 -5.42
C ARG A 45 13.43 -0.99 -5.52
N GLN A 46 13.07 -1.75 -4.49
CA GLN A 46 11.69 -2.15 -4.28
C GLN A 46 10.94 -0.83 -4.20
N GLU A 47 10.05 -0.57 -5.16
CA GLU A 47 9.14 0.56 -5.10
C GLU A 47 8.32 0.34 -3.83
N GLU A 48 8.69 1.04 -2.76
CA GLU A 48 7.95 1.02 -1.50
C GLU A 48 6.60 1.66 -1.80
N PHE A 49 5.54 0.89 -1.64
CA PHE A 49 4.18 1.36 -1.85
C PHE A 49 3.78 2.23 -0.68
N GLU A 50 3.53 3.50 -0.93
CA GLU A 50 3.21 4.50 0.09
C GLU A 50 1.73 4.91 0.02
N ILE A 51 1.16 5.22 1.17
CA ILE A 51 -0.17 5.80 1.31
C ILE A 51 -0.01 7.30 1.54
N ASP A 52 -0.55 8.10 0.63
CA ASP A 52 -0.57 9.56 0.73
C ASP A 52 -1.83 10.10 0.04
N PHE A 53 -2.72 10.68 0.82
CA PHE A 53 -3.91 11.38 0.33
C PHE A 53 -4.41 12.39 1.36
N THR A 54 -5.26 13.31 0.89
CA THR A 54 -5.98 14.28 1.74
C THR A 54 -7.48 14.08 1.58
N MET A 55 -8.20 14.03 2.70
CA MET A 55 -9.65 13.83 2.70
C MET A 55 -10.33 14.55 3.86
N ALA A 56 -11.61 14.86 3.73
CA ALA A 56 -12.39 15.53 4.77
C ALA A 56 -12.67 14.60 5.96
N ASN A 57 -12.51 15.12 7.18
CA ASN A 57 -12.96 14.45 8.38
C ASN A 57 -14.47 14.68 8.65
N ILE A 58 -14.97 14.17 9.77
CA ILE A 58 -16.38 14.31 10.19
C ILE A 58 -16.80 15.78 10.25
N ASP A 59 -15.90 16.67 10.67
CA ASP A 59 -16.18 18.11 10.81
C ASP A 59 -16.06 18.87 9.48
N GLY A 60 -15.66 18.19 8.40
CA GLY A 60 -15.44 18.77 7.07
C GLY A 60 -14.06 19.38 6.84
N ASN A 61 -13.15 19.26 7.81
CA ASN A 61 -11.79 19.73 7.66
C ASN A 61 -10.96 18.76 6.81
N GLN A 62 -10.15 19.30 5.89
CA GLN A 62 -9.21 18.49 5.11
C GLN A 62 -8.05 18.03 5.98
N VAL A 63 -7.76 16.73 5.96
CA VAL A 63 -6.68 16.10 6.70
C VAL A 63 -5.77 15.35 5.73
N ALA A 64 -4.47 15.68 5.73
CA ALA A 64 -3.45 14.88 5.09
C ALA A 64 -3.13 13.67 5.98
N VAL A 65 -3.26 12.46 5.45
CA VAL A 65 -3.06 11.24 6.26
C VAL A 65 -1.62 11.08 6.72
N THR A 66 -0.65 11.63 5.99
CA THR A 66 0.77 11.65 6.35
C THR A 66 1.03 12.39 7.66
N ASP A 67 0.28 13.47 7.94
CA ASP A 67 0.37 14.19 9.22
C ASP A 67 -0.15 13.33 10.39
N GLU A 68 -1.08 12.43 10.12
CA GLU A 68 -1.59 11.49 11.13
C GLU A 68 -0.61 10.33 11.35
N PHE A 69 -0.06 9.76 10.28
CA PHE A 69 0.93 8.69 10.38
C PHE A 69 2.14 9.08 11.23
N ALA A 70 2.62 10.33 11.08
CA ALA A 70 3.75 10.85 11.85
C ALA A 70 3.55 10.85 13.38
N LYS A 71 2.31 10.80 13.86
CA LYS A 71 1.97 10.79 15.29
C LYS A 71 2.06 9.40 15.92
N HIS A 72 2.08 8.34 15.11
CA HIS A 72 1.97 6.94 15.56
C HIS A 72 3.20 6.13 15.16
N GLU A 73 3.45 5.01 15.82
CA GLU A 73 4.49 4.07 15.39
C GLU A 73 4.06 3.29 14.15
N ILE A 74 2.79 2.88 14.12
CA ILE A 74 2.11 2.29 12.98
C ILE A 74 0.67 2.80 12.93
N THR A 75 0.09 2.86 11.75
CA THR A 75 -1.33 3.22 11.55
C THR A 75 -2.02 2.17 10.71
N VAL A 76 -3.23 1.80 11.13
CA VAL A 76 -4.16 0.99 10.32
C VAL A 76 -5.07 1.94 9.56
N VAL A 77 -5.08 1.87 8.23
CA VAL A 77 -6.06 2.52 7.37
C VAL A 77 -7.15 1.49 7.07
N ASP A 78 -8.35 1.68 7.61
CA ASP A 78 -9.48 0.77 7.47
C ASP A 78 -10.53 1.33 6.51
N PHE A 79 -10.72 0.67 5.37
CA PHE A 79 -11.78 0.98 4.41
C PHE A 79 -13.04 0.24 4.78
N TRP A 80 -14.11 1.00 5.07
CA TRP A 80 -15.35 0.49 5.59
C TRP A 80 -16.58 1.30 5.13
N ALA A 81 -17.79 0.90 5.54
CA ALA A 81 -18.99 1.71 5.40
C ALA A 81 -20.05 1.31 6.44
N SER A 82 -20.95 2.23 6.78
CA SER A 82 -22.05 2.00 7.73
C SER A 82 -23.02 0.90 7.26
N TRP A 83 -23.24 0.78 5.97
CA TRP A 83 -24.09 -0.23 5.33
C TRP A 83 -23.41 -1.59 5.13
N CYS A 84 -22.08 -1.67 5.37
CA CYS A 84 -21.31 -2.90 5.18
C CYS A 84 -21.47 -3.85 6.37
N GLY A 85 -22.25 -4.91 6.21
CA GLY A 85 -22.51 -5.91 7.27
C GLY A 85 -21.23 -6.54 7.83
N PRO A 86 -20.31 -7.08 7.00
CA PRO A 86 -19.03 -7.63 7.46
C PRO A 86 -18.15 -6.61 8.19
N CYS A 87 -18.15 -5.32 7.76
CA CYS A 87 -17.41 -4.26 8.45
C CYS A 87 -17.92 -4.06 9.87
N ARG A 88 -19.24 -4.01 10.03
CA ARG A 88 -19.89 -3.87 11.36
C ARG A 88 -19.62 -5.06 12.28
N GLN A 89 -19.48 -6.27 11.74
CA GLN A 89 -19.12 -7.46 12.51
C GLN A 89 -17.64 -7.43 12.97
N GLU A 90 -16.76 -6.85 12.17
CA GLU A 90 -15.34 -6.71 12.50
C GLU A 90 -15.06 -5.56 13.48
N MET A 91 -15.89 -4.53 13.49
CA MET A 91 -15.65 -3.31 14.25
C MET A 91 -15.39 -3.51 15.76
N PRO A 92 -16.08 -4.41 16.48
CA PRO A 92 -15.77 -4.68 17.90
C PRO A 92 -14.33 -5.18 18.11
N ASN A 93 -13.79 -5.99 17.19
CA ASN A 93 -12.41 -6.45 17.25
C ASN A 93 -11.45 -5.28 17.05
N LEU A 94 -11.74 -4.40 16.09
CA LEU A 94 -10.90 -3.23 15.81
C LEU A 94 -10.92 -2.24 16.98
N VAL A 95 -12.09 -2.00 17.60
CA VAL A 95 -12.23 -1.15 18.82
C VAL A 95 -11.42 -1.74 19.98
N ASN A 96 -11.52 -3.05 20.22
CA ASN A 96 -10.76 -3.71 21.28
C ASN A 96 -9.25 -3.62 21.01
N THR A 97 -8.82 -3.84 19.78
CA THR A 97 -7.41 -3.72 19.37
C THR A 97 -6.92 -2.28 19.55
N TYR A 98 -7.68 -1.28 19.12
CA TYR A 98 -7.35 0.13 19.32
C TYR A 98 -7.15 0.44 20.81
N ASN A 99 -8.11 0.12 21.66
CA ASN A 99 -8.03 0.37 23.10
C ASN A 99 -6.82 -0.32 23.76
N LYS A 100 -6.41 -1.48 23.27
CA LYS A 100 -5.25 -2.23 23.79
C LYS A 100 -3.90 -1.62 23.40
N TYR A 101 -3.84 -0.96 22.24
CA TYR A 101 -2.56 -0.55 21.64
C TYR A 101 -2.43 0.94 21.36
N LYS A 102 -3.47 1.78 21.50
CA LYS A 102 -3.40 3.24 21.24
C LYS A 102 -2.29 3.94 22.04
N ASP A 103 -2.14 3.58 23.32
CA ASP A 103 -1.08 4.14 24.19
C ASP A 103 0.30 3.52 23.94
N LYS A 104 0.38 2.56 23.02
CA LYS A 104 1.64 1.87 22.64
C LYS A 104 2.13 2.30 21.25
N GLY A 105 1.44 3.23 20.60
CA GLY A 105 1.81 3.80 19.33
C GLY A 105 0.96 3.35 18.13
N LEU A 106 -0.20 2.70 18.36
CA LEU A 106 -1.17 2.40 17.30
C LEU A 106 -2.03 3.61 16.99
N GLY A 107 -2.05 4.02 15.71
CA GLY A 107 -3.08 4.86 15.11
C GLY A 107 -4.07 4.05 14.29
N ILE A 108 -5.29 4.54 14.14
CA ILE A 108 -6.25 4.05 13.16
C ILE A 108 -6.84 5.23 12.41
N ILE A 109 -7.07 5.07 11.10
CA ILE A 109 -7.83 5.98 10.25
C ILE A 109 -8.92 5.16 9.58
N GLY A 110 -10.19 5.52 9.81
CA GLY A 110 -11.31 4.95 9.07
C GLY A 110 -11.56 5.76 7.80
N VAL A 111 -11.56 5.10 6.64
CA VAL A 111 -11.94 5.69 5.35
C VAL A 111 -13.30 5.12 4.97
N SER A 112 -14.33 5.95 5.10
CA SER A 112 -15.70 5.52 4.85
C SER A 112 -16.09 5.64 3.38
N LEU A 113 -16.73 4.59 2.85
CA LEU A 113 -17.38 4.54 1.56
C LEU A 113 -18.89 4.83 1.67
N ASP A 114 -19.31 5.61 2.65
CA ASP A 114 -20.67 6.09 2.74
C ASP A 114 -20.94 7.24 1.74
N GLU A 115 -22.18 7.38 1.33
CA GLU A 115 -22.66 8.51 0.51
C GLU A 115 -23.47 9.50 1.36
N ASP A 116 -23.88 9.08 2.55
CA ASP A 116 -24.69 9.86 3.48
C ASP A 116 -23.92 10.15 4.77
N ARG A 117 -23.72 11.44 5.05
CA ARG A 117 -22.97 11.91 6.22
C ARG A 117 -23.65 11.51 7.54
N GLU A 118 -24.98 11.56 7.61
CA GLU A 118 -25.70 11.28 8.86
C GLU A 118 -25.61 9.79 9.21
N GLN A 119 -25.76 8.90 8.21
CA GLN A 119 -25.59 7.46 8.40
C GLN A 119 -24.16 7.13 8.84
N TRP A 120 -23.15 7.70 8.17
CA TRP A 120 -21.75 7.54 8.52
C TRP A 120 -21.46 7.97 9.96
N THR A 121 -21.80 9.22 10.33
CA THR A 121 -21.50 9.76 11.66
C THR A 121 -22.26 9.03 12.77
N SER A 122 -23.53 8.65 12.52
CA SER A 122 -24.32 7.83 13.43
C SER A 122 -23.67 6.46 13.68
N ALA A 123 -23.15 5.82 12.62
CA ALA A 123 -22.46 4.53 12.72
C ALA A 123 -21.16 4.66 13.52
N VAL A 124 -20.34 5.69 13.25
CA VAL A 124 -19.11 5.97 14.00
C VAL A 124 -19.40 6.08 15.51
N ASN A 125 -20.38 6.88 15.87
CA ASN A 125 -20.78 7.09 17.27
C ASN A 125 -21.32 5.81 17.92
N SER A 126 -22.20 5.09 17.23
CA SER A 126 -22.86 3.89 17.78
C SER A 126 -21.89 2.71 17.96
N MET A 127 -20.83 2.64 17.17
CA MET A 127 -19.82 1.60 17.26
C MET A 127 -18.59 1.98 18.10
N GLY A 128 -18.56 3.21 18.66
CA GLY A 128 -17.48 3.66 19.55
C GLY A 128 -16.13 3.81 18.86
N MET A 129 -16.12 4.28 17.61
CA MET A 129 -14.90 4.49 16.82
C MET A 129 -14.25 5.83 17.21
N GLU A 130 -13.30 5.80 18.15
CA GLU A 130 -12.69 7.01 18.73
C GLU A 130 -11.53 7.59 17.88
N TRP A 131 -11.18 6.95 16.78
CA TRP A 131 -10.08 7.38 15.88
C TRP A 131 -10.56 8.25 14.74
N LEU A 132 -9.62 8.86 14.03
CA LEU A 132 -9.88 9.72 12.88
C LEU A 132 -10.74 9.01 11.82
N GLN A 133 -11.79 9.68 11.41
CA GLN A 133 -12.71 9.22 10.38
C GLN A 133 -12.71 10.17 9.20
N LEU A 134 -12.52 9.64 8.00
CA LEU A 134 -12.43 10.38 6.74
C LEU A 134 -13.46 9.86 5.73
N SER A 135 -14.03 10.74 4.94
CA SER A 135 -14.88 10.39 3.80
C SER A 135 -15.02 11.56 2.84
N ASP A 136 -15.10 11.26 1.56
CA ASP A 136 -15.51 12.21 0.52
C ASP A 136 -16.99 12.05 0.12
N LEU A 137 -17.70 11.11 0.76
CA LEU A 137 -19.11 10.77 0.54
C LEU A 137 -19.41 10.36 -0.90
N GLN A 138 -18.46 9.69 -1.58
CA GLN A 138 -18.60 9.25 -2.97
C GLN A 138 -18.82 7.72 -3.10
N GLY A 139 -19.13 7.02 -2.03
CA GLY A 139 -19.35 5.58 -2.07
C GLY A 139 -18.16 4.83 -2.64
N TRP A 140 -18.40 3.95 -3.59
CA TRP A 140 -17.34 3.22 -4.32
C TRP A 140 -16.47 4.11 -5.24
N HIS A 141 -16.86 5.39 -5.47
CA HIS A 141 -16.04 6.39 -6.15
C HIS A 141 -15.12 7.15 -5.20
N ASN A 142 -15.05 6.75 -3.93
CA ASN A 142 -14.13 7.33 -2.95
C ASN A 142 -12.70 7.41 -3.53
N ALA A 143 -12.10 8.61 -3.48
CA ALA A 143 -10.85 8.90 -4.15
C ALA A 143 -9.70 8.00 -3.67
N ALA A 144 -9.59 7.76 -2.35
CA ALA A 144 -8.57 6.88 -1.79
C ALA A 144 -8.83 5.41 -2.16
N ALA A 145 -10.09 4.94 -2.12
CA ALA A 145 -10.44 3.57 -2.51
C ALA A 145 -10.08 3.31 -3.98
N GLN A 146 -10.34 4.26 -4.88
CA GLN A 146 -9.96 4.16 -6.29
C GLN A 146 -8.44 4.20 -6.49
N MET A 147 -7.74 5.11 -5.80
CA MET A 147 -6.29 5.27 -5.90
C MET A 147 -5.53 4.00 -5.49
N TYR A 148 -6.00 3.33 -4.43
CA TYR A 148 -5.35 2.12 -3.90
C TYR A 148 -6.00 0.81 -4.36
N GLY A 149 -6.93 0.87 -5.31
CA GLY A 149 -7.53 -0.31 -5.92
C GLY A 149 -8.38 -1.14 -4.96
N ILE A 150 -9.05 -0.51 -4.00
CA ILE A 150 -9.91 -1.20 -3.04
C ILE A 150 -11.19 -1.68 -3.74
N GLN A 151 -11.34 -2.98 -3.88
CA GLN A 151 -12.48 -3.60 -4.59
C GLN A 151 -13.50 -4.28 -3.66
N ALA A 152 -13.16 -4.42 -2.40
CA ALA A 152 -14.04 -5.03 -1.39
C ALA A 152 -13.75 -4.43 -0.01
N ILE A 153 -14.77 -4.32 0.84
CA ILE A 153 -14.67 -3.89 2.23
C ILE A 153 -15.27 -4.94 3.17
N PRO A 154 -14.77 -5.06 4.43
CA PRO A 154 -13.70 -4.26 5.02
C PRO A 154 -12.33 -4.60 4.41
N PHE A 155 -11.46 -3.60 4.27
CA PHE A 155 -10.09 -3.79 3.84
C PHE A 155 -9.15 -2.91 4.67
N THR A 156 -8.08 -3.50 5.20
CA THR A 156 -7.12 -2.80 6.03
C THR A 156 -5.77 -2.70 5.35
N ILE A 157 -5.08 -1.57 5.54
CA ILE A 157 -3.69 -1.38 5.16
C ILE A 157 -2.95 -0.92 6.42
N ILE A 158 -1.84 -1.57 6.77
CA ILE A 158 -0.97 -1.13 7.86
C ILE A 158 0.19 -0.34 7.27
N VAL A 159 0.42 0.86 7.78
CA VAL A 159 1.54 1.71 7.36
C VAL A 159 2.44 2.06 8.53
N ASP A 160 3.70 2.38 8.23
CA ASP A 160 4.62 2.98 9.18
C ASP A 160 4.44 4.50 9.29
N ARG A 161 5.32 5.17 10.06
CA ARG A 161 5.31 6.63 10.25
C ARG A 161 5.47 7.44 8.97
N GLN A 162 6.08 6.86 7.94
CA GLN A 162 6.33 7.49 6.66
C GLN A 162 5.23 7.21 5.64
N GLY A 163 4.19 6.44 6.00
CA GLY A 163 3.12 6.02 5.11
C GLY A 163 3.45 4.80 4.25
N ARG A 164 4.62 4.16 4.44
CA ARG A 164 5.01 2.96 3.70
C ARG A 164 4.16 1.78 4.15
N VAL A 165 3.61 1.07 3.18
CA VAL A 165 2.79 -0.11 3.46
C VAL A 165 3.66 -1.24 3.99
N VAL A 166 3.29 -1.73 5.17
CA VAL A 166 4.00 -2.83 5.84
C VAL A 166 3.18 -4.13 5.89
N ASP A 167 1.84 -4.03 5.71
CA ASP A 167 0.94 -5.17 5.59
C ASP A 167 -0.42 -4.73 5.04
N ALA A 168 -1.24 -5.65 4.50
CA ALA A 168 -2.56 -5.34 3.99
C ALA A 168 -3.52 -6.55 4.04
N GLY A 169 -4.83 -6.27 4.09
CA GLY A 169 -5.90 -7.26 3.98
C GLY A 169 -6.11 -8.13 5.23
N LEU A 170 -5.48 -7.81 6.36
CA LEU A 170 -5.59 -8.55 7.62
C LEU A 170 -6.86 -8.17 8.38
N ARG A 171 -7.41 -9.12 9.16
CA ARG A 171 -8.62 -8.92 9.99
C ARG A 171 -8.54 -9.75 11.28
N GLY A 172 -9.37 -9.41 12.27
CA GLY A 172 -9.50 -10.15 13.52
C GLY A 172 -8.17 -10.39 14.20
N GLU A 173 -7.96 -11.63 14.62
CA GLU A 173 -6.74 -12.05 15.33
C GLU A 173 -5.46 -11.86 14.50
N GLN A 174 -5.53 -11.98 13.17
CA GLN A 174 -4.36 -11.78 12.30
C GLN A 174 -3.93 -10.32 12.29
N LEU A 175 -4.89 -9.39 12.23
CA LEU A 175 -4.62 -7.96 12.31
C LEU A 175 -4.00 -7.60 13.66
N GLU A 176 -4.60 -8.07 14.76
CA GLU A 176 -4.08 -7.82 16.11
C GLU A 176 -2.67 -8.39 16.29
N ALA A 177 -2.42 -9.61 15.81
CA ALA A 177 -1.09 -10.24 15.90
C ALA A 177 -0.02 -9.45 15.12
N ALA A 178 -0.35 -8.97 13.91
CA ALA A 178 0.54 -8.14 13.11
C ALA A 178 0.88 -6.82 13.80
N ILE A 179 -0.13 -6.14 14.38
CA ILE A 179 0.04 -4.93 15.17
C ILE A 179 0.95 -5.17 16.37
N ALA A 180 0.68 -6.24 17.14
CA ALA A 180 1.47 -6.58 18.32
C ALA A 180 2.95 -6.85 17.99
N ALA A 181 3.20 -7.60 16.92
CA ALA A 181 4.55 -7.92 16.44
C ALA A 181 5.32 -6.65 16.06
N ARG A 182 4.71 -5.75 15.29
CA ARG A 182 5.33 -4.50 14.83
C ARG A 182 5.68 -3.56 15.98
N LEU A 183 4.73 -3.33 16.90
CA LEU A 183 4.96 -2.48 18.07
C LEU A 183 5.97 -3.09 19.05
N GLY A 184 6.12 -4.43 19.07
CA GLY A 184 7.14 -5.13 19.84
C GLY A 184 8.55 -4.96 19.29
N GLN A 185 8.73 -5.03 17.99
CA GLN A 185 10.02 -4.86 17.29
C GLN A 185 10.60 -3.45 17.48
N GLN A 186 9.78 -2.42 17.34
CA GLN A 186 10.21 -1.02 17.48
C GLN A 186 10.70 -0.66 18.90
N LYS A 187 10.25 -1.39 19.92
CA LYS A 187 10.79 -1.22 21.28
C LYS A 187 12.21 -1.76 21.43
N GLN A 188 12.59 -2.79 20.66
CA GLN A 188 13.93 -3.37 20.70
C GLN A 188 14.95 -2.51 19.96
N GLU A 189 14.55 -1.82 18.89
CA GLU A 189 15.44 -0.93 18.13
C GLU A 189 15.77 0.39 18.87
N LYS A 190 14.93 0.78 19.86
CA LYS A 190 15.12 2.01 20.67
C LYS A 190 15.90 1.79 21.96
N GLN A 191 16.37 0.57 22.27
CA GLN A 191 17.18 0.21 23.42
C GLN A 191 18.66 0.02 23.05
#